data_a89ef57250a0c0c4c240e415d95e4eba
#
_entry.id   a89ef57250a0c0c4c240e415d95e4eba
#
_cell.length_a   1.000
_cell.length_b   1.000
_cell.length_c   1.000
_cell.angle_alpha   90.00
_cell.angle_beta   90.00
_cell.angle_gamma   90.00
#
_symmetry.space_group_name_H-M   'P 1'
#
loop_
_entity.id
_entity.type
_entity.pdbx_description
1 polymer ?
#
loop_
_entity_poly.entity_id
_entity_poly.type
_entity_poly.pdbx_seq_one_letter_code
_entity_poly.pdbx_strand_id
1 'polypeptide(L)'
;MIAWLEDNHIGTKKVNYKLREWIFARQRYWGEPIPVVFVDDKIETLPESDLPLVLPELEDYSPSKTGASPLDKATDWVNTTFDGKPAKRETSTMPGSAGSSWYFLRYIDPHNQNEIADKELLKHWMPVDLYMGGPEHAVGHLLYSRFWNQFLYKKGISPVREPFAKLRHQGMILGPNGEKMSKSKGNVINPDDMVKQYGADSLRVYEMFMGPIDAAKPWDTNGCLLYTSDAADDLIGVD
;
A
#
# COMPACT_ATOMS: atom_id res chain seq x y z
N MET A 1 36.78 -18.67 -7.94
CA MET A 1 36.94 -18.16 -9.32
C MET A 1 37.04 -16.64 -9.36
N ILE A 2 36.04 -15.84 -8.88
CA ILE A 2 36.09 -14.37 -8.93
C ILE A 2 37.32 -13.83 -8.20
N ALA A 3 37.56 -14.21 -6.94
CA ALA A 3 38.75 -13.78 -6.19
C ALA A 3 40.05 -14.12 -6.91
N TRP A 4 40.17 -15.33 -7.48
CA TRP A 4 41.35 -15.73 -8.26
C TRP A 4 41.59 -14.84 -9.50
N LEU A 5 40.49 -14.40 -10.19
CA LEU A 5 40.61 -13.48 -11.34
C LEU A 5 41.07 -12.09 -10.89
N GLU A 6 40.61 -11.63 -9.72
CA GLU A 6 41.04 -10.34 -9.16
C GLU A 6 42.50 -10.40 -8.70
N ASP A 7 42.89 -11.45 -7.99
CA ASP A 7 44.26 -11.65 -7.50
C ASP A 7 45.31 -11.73 -8.64
N ASN A 8 44.90 -12.28 -9.79
CA ASN A 8 45.77 -12.37 -10.98
C ASN A 8 45.60 -11.20 -11.95
N HIS A 9 44.85 -10.15 -11.59
CA HIS A 9 44.61 -8.96 -12.43
C HIS A 9 44.01 -9.26 -13.83
N ILE A 10 43.26 -10.37 -13.96
CA ILE A 10 42.62 -10.80 -15.22
C ILE A 10 41.20 -10.24 -15.32
N GLY A 11 40.57 -9.92 -14.20
CA GLY A 11 39.21 -9.39 -14.16
C GLY A 11 38.86 -8.77 -12.83
N THR A 12 37.76 -8.02 -12.78
CA THR A 12 37.22 -7.40 -11.58
C THR A 12 35.77 -7.81 -11.35
N LYS A 13 35.40 -7.99 -10.08
CA LYS A 13 34.01 -8.25 -9.69
C LYS A 13 33.14 -7.06 -10.06
N LYS A 14 32.08 -7.29 -10.83
CA LYS A 14 31.06 -6.30 -11.11
C LYS A 14 29.71 -6.77 -10.57
N VAL A 15 29.09 -5.93 -9.76
CA VAL A 15 27.72 -6.17 -9.26
C VAL A 15 26.75 -5.33 -10.09
N ASN A 16 25.83 -5.98 -10.78
CA ASN A 16 24.77 -5.31 -11.53
C ASN A 16 23.43 -5.53 -10.82
N TYR A 17 22.71 -4.44 -10.60
CA TYR A 17 21.36 -4.48 -10.03
C TYR A 17 20.32 -4.41 -11.15
N LYS A 18 19.32 -5.30 -11.11
CA LYS A 18 18.17 -5.29 -12.02
C LYS A 18 16.91 -4.70 -11.39
N LEU A 19 17.07 -3.85 -10.37
CA LEU A 19 15.96 -3.14 -9.77
C LEU A 19 15.61 -1.94 -10.65
N ARG A 20 14.30 -1.77 -10.90
CA ARG A 20 13.80 -0.52 -11.46
C ARG A 20 13.86 0.55 -10.38
N GLU A 21 14.18 1.77 -10.77
CA GLU A 21 14.11 2.90 -9.85
C GLU A 21 12.68 3.09 -9.33
N TRP A 22 12.58 3.40 -8.06
CA TRP A 22 11.31 3.76 -7.46
C TRP A 22 10.99 5.20 -7.78
N ILE A 23 9.84 5.39 -8.40
CA ILE A 23 9.32 6.72 -8.64
C ILE A 23 8.24 6.95 -7.57
N PHE A 24 8.60 7.57 -6.46
CA PHE A 24 7.65 7.97 -5.41
C PHE A 24 6.77 9.11 -5.86
N ALA A 25 7.38 10.13 -6.48
CA ALA A 25 6.71 11.33 -6.93
C ALA A 25 5.82 11.06 -8.14
N ARG A 26 4.61 11.59 -8.11
CA ARG A 26 3.63 11.53 -9.21
C ARG A 26 3.00 12.89 -9.41
N GLN A 27 2.68 13.22 -10.65
CA GLN A 27 1.93 14.40 -11.04
C GLN A 27 0.43 14.15 -10.80
N ARG A 28 0.07 13.98 -9.53
CA ARG A 28 -1.31 13.73 -9.07
C ARG A 28 -1.59 14.59 -7.85
N TYR A 29 -2.82 15.07 -7.75
CA TYR A 29 -3.25 15.84 -6.58
C TYR A 29 -3.37 14.95 -5.32
N TRP A 30 -4.08 13.83 -5.44
CA TRP A 30 -4.34 12.93 -4.31
C TRP A 30 -3.10 12.10 -3.97
N GLY A 31 -2.46 12.48 -2.90
CA GLY A 31 -1.26 11.86 -2.33
C GLY A 31 -0.65 12.75 -1.27
N GLU A 32 0.24 12.22 -0.46
CA GLU A 32 0.98 12.99 0.53
C GLU A 32 1.90 14.00 -0.18
N PRO A 33 1.86 15.29 0.17
CA PRO A 33 2.77 16.29 -0.41
C PRO A 33 4.21 16.02 0.03
N ILE A 34 5.15 16.36 -0.83
CA ILE A 34 6.58 16.24 -0.53
C ILE A 34 7.04 17.56 0.12
N PRO A 35 7.52 17.54 1.38
CA PRO A 35 7.83 18.75 2.13
C PRO A 35 9.19 19.35 1.75
N VAL A 36 9.35 19.73 0.49
CA VAL A 36 10.55 20.38 -0.02
C VAL A 36 10.20 21.62 -0.83
N VAL A 37 11.16 22.53 -0.91
CA VAL A 37 11.11 23.72 -1.76
C VAL A 37 12.36 23.82 -2.62
N PHE A 38 12.23 24.49 -3.75
CA PHE A 38 13.34 24.82 -4.64
C PHE A 38 13.73 26.29 -4.45
N VAL A 39 14.97 26.53 -4.06
CA VAL A 39 15.57 27.86 -3.87
C VAL A 39 16.83 27.91 -4.71
N ASP A 40 16.90 28.81 -5.68
CA ASP A 40 18.05 28.93 -6.58
C ASP A 40 18.50 27.59 -7.17
N ASP A 41 17.53 26.77 -7.67
CA ASP A 41 17.71 25.42 -8.21
C ASP A 41 18.24 24.36 -7.19
N LYS A 42 18.26 24.67 -5.92
CA LYS A 42 18.60 23.73 -4.86
C LYS A 42 17.35 23.25 -4.14
N ILE A 43 17.37 21.99 -3.74
CA ILE A 43 16.30 21.39 -2.94
C ILE A 43 16.59 21.63 -1.47
N GLU A 44 15.65 22.29 -0.79
CA GLU A 44 15.67 22.50 0.65
C GLU A 44 14.46 21.82 1.30
N THR A 45 14.64 21.26 2.50
CA THR A 45 13.55 20.63 3.25
C THR A 45 12.82 21.66 4.10
N LEU A 46 11.49 21.56 4.15
CA LEU A 46 10.71 22.39 5.08
C LEU A 46 11.05 22.04 6.55
N PRO A 47 11.11 23.05 7.43
CA PRO A 47 11.29 22.80 8.86
C PRO A 47 10.05 22.14 9.47
N GLU A 48 10.22 21.45 10.58
CA GLU A 48 9.10 20.76 11.27
C GLU A 48 7.97 21.70 11.69
N SER A 49 8.27 22.98 11.93
CA SER A 49 7.29 24.02 12.25
C SER A 49 6.27 24.25 11.14
N ASP A 50 6.62 23.94 9.89
CA ASP A 50 5.79 24.14 8.69
C ASP A 50 4.99 22.88 8.33
N LEU A 51 5.08 21.85 9.16
CA LEU A 51 4.34 20.60 8.99
C LEU A 51 3.11 20.53 9.90
N PRO A 52 2.03 19.88 9.49
CA PRO A 52 1.87 19.18 8.21
C PRO A 52 1.71 20.14 7.03
N LEU A 53 2.37 19.81 5.91
CA LEU A 53 2.16 20.53 4.66
C LEU A 53 0.78 20.14 4.09
N VAL A 54 -0.14 21.10 4.05
CA VAL A 54 -1.51 20.89 3.58
C VAL A 54 -1.64 21.22 2.10
N LEU A 55 -2.30 20.34 1.35
CA LEU A 55 -2.62 20.59 -0.04
C LEU A 55 -3.68 21.69 -0.18
N PRO A 56 -3.54 22.61 -1.16
CA PRO A 56 -4.52 23.65 -1.40
C PRO A 56 -5.76 23.07 -2.11
N GLU A 57 -6.92 23.63 -1.89
CA GLU A 57 -8.09 23.33 -2.73
C GLU A 57 -7.88 23.84 -4.15
N LEU A 58 -8.35 23.08 -5.14
CA LEU A 58 -8.31 23.43 -6.55
C LEU A 58 -9.71 23.47 -7.12
N GLU A 59 -9.95 24.38 -8.05
CA GLU A 59 -11.19 24.40 -8.85
C GLU A 59 -11.24 23.23 -9.86
N ASP A 60 -10.06 22.79 -10.33
CA ASP A 60 -9.93 21.72 -11.32
C ASP A 60 -8.78 20.77 -10.96
N TYR A 61 -9.12 19.54 -10.63
CA TYR A 61 -8.20 18.44 -10.27
C TYR A 61 -7.77 17.60 -11.47
N SER A 62 -8.20 17.94 -12.69
CA SER A 62 -7.89 17.16 -13.87
C SER A 62 -6.39 17.19 -14.20
N PRO A 63 -5.85 16.07 -14.74
CA PRO A 63 -4.47 16.04 -15.21
C PRO A 63 -4.22 17.09 -16.29
N SER A 64 -3.06 17.72 -16.25
CA SER A 64 -2.64 18.65 -17.31
C SER A 64 -2.40 17.89 -18.62
N LYS A 65 -2.76 18.49 -19.74
CA LYS A 65 -2.44 17.96 -21.08
C LYS A 65 -0.94 17.91 -21.36
N THR A 66 -0.15 18.68 -20.63
CA THR A 66 1.32 18.74 -20.75
C THR A 66 2.04 17.74 -19.83
N GLY A 67 1.30 16.98 -19.01
CA GLY A 67 1.88 16.10 -18.00
C GLY A 67 2.30 16.80 -16.71
N ALA A 68 2.05 18.10 -16.58
CA ALA A 68 2.31 18.85 -15.35
C ALA A 68 1.33 18.45 -14.24
N SER A 69 1.76 18.65 -12.98
CA SER A 69 0.93 18.35 -11.83
C SER A 69 -0.33 19.25 -11.78
N PRO A 70 -1.48 18.73 -11.33
CA PRO A 70 -2.62 19.59 -11.01
C PRO A 70 -2.30 20.69 -10.01
N LEU A 71 -1.36 20.46 -9.08
CA LEU A 71 -0.91 21.45 -8.09
C LEU A 71 -0.20 22.67 -8.70
N ASP A 72 0.34 22.55 -9.93
CA ASP A 72 0.93 23.71 -10.63
C ASP A 72 -0.08 24.82 -10.88
N LYS A 73 -1.38 24.51 -10.85
CA LYS A 73 -2.47 25.48 -10.98
C LYS A 73 -2.63 26.38 -9.75
N ALA A 74 -2.18 25.90 -8.58
CA ALA A 74 -2.24 26.64 -7.32
C ALA A 74 -1.04 27.59 -7.18
N THR A 75 -0.94 28.60 -8.02
CA THR A 75 0.22 29.50 -8.10
C THR A 75 0.59 30.15 -6.79
N ASP A 76 -0.39 30.52 -5.98
CA ASP A 76 -0.18 31.15 -4.66
C ASP A 76 0.38 30.17 -3.63
N TRP A 77 0.02 28.88 -3.73
CA TRP A 77 0.56 27.83 -2.91
C TRP A 77 1.95 27.40 -3.40
N VAL A 78 2.16 27.31 -4.71
CA VAL A 78 3.45 26.90 -5.30
C VAL A 78 4.52 27.93 -5.02
N ASN A 79 4.24 29.21 -5.25
CA ASN A 79 5.22 30.28 -5.00
C ASN A 79 5.21 30.64 -3.51
N THR A 80 6.37 30.56 -2.89
CA THR A 80 6.54 30.78 -1.47
C THR A 80 7.86 31.49 -1.19
N THR A 81 8.16 31.71 0.07
CA THR A 81 9.47 32.19 0.52
C THR A 81 10.10 31.18 1.46
N PHE A 82 11.41 31.01 1.38
CA PHE A 82 12.18 30.19 2.29
C PHE A 82 13.45 30.97 2.70
N ASP A 83 13.64 31.13 4.00
CA ASP A 83 14.72 31.95 4.57
C ASP A 83 14.83 33.35 3.92
N GLY A 84 13.67 33.98 3.65
CA GLY A 84 13.60 35.31 3.04
C GLY A 84 13.88 35.37 1.53
N LYS A 85 14.08 34.22 0.88
CA LYS A 85 14.30 34.11 -0.57
C LYS A 85 13.04 33.61 -1.28
N PRO A 86 12.81 34.01 -2.53
CA PRO A 86 11.79 33.38 -3.35
C PRO A 86 12.05 31.89 -3.53
N ALA A 87 11.01 31.07 -3.35
CA ALA A 87 11.07 29.63 -3.46
C ALA A 87 9.84 29.07 -4.16
N LYS A 88 9.93 27.84 -4.64
CA LYS A 88 8.80 27.08 -5.20
C LYS A 88 8.62 25.77 -4.48
N ARG A 89 7.40 25.43 -4.07
CA ARG A 89 7.08 24.12 -3.52
C ARG A 89 7.11 23.04 -4.60
N GLU A 90 7.47 21.83 -4.19
CA GLU A 90 7.28 20.63 -5.02
C GLU A 90 5.79 20.41 -5.27
N THR A 91 5.44 20.18 -6.54
CA THR A 91 4.06 19.99 -6.96
C THR A 91 3.68 18.54 -7.22
N SER A 92 4.63 17.65 -7.20
CA SER A 92 4.36 16.21 -7.18
C SER A 92 3.93 15.76 -5.78
N THR A 93 3.17 14.68 -5.73
CA THR A 93 2.77 14.03 -4.47
C THR A 93 3.25 12.59 -4.43
N MET A 94 3.06 11.91 -3.30
CA MET A 94 3.42 10.50 -3.08
C MET A 94 2.14 9.62 -3.01
N PRO A 95 1.39 9.42 -4.11
CA PRO A 95 0.13 8.70 -4.06
C PRO A 95 0.34 7.19 -3.85
N GLY A 96 -0.43 6.62 -2.94
CA GLY A 96 -0.65 5.18 -2.82
C GLY A 96 0.45 4.34 -2.18
N SER A 97 1.66 4.86 -1.99
CA SER A 97 2.79 4.06 -1.48
C SER A 97 3.46 4.64 -0.24
N ALA A 98 3.20 5.89 0.11
CA ALA A 98 3.79 6.51 1.31
C ALA A 98 3.00 6.12 2.56
N GLY A 99 1.79 6.60 2.75
CA GLY A 99 0.97 6.32 3.93
C GLY A 99 0.67 4.83 4.11
N SER A 100 0.27 4.13 3.04
CA SER A 100 -0.05 2.70 3.09
C SER A 100 1.15 1.79 3.44
N SER A 101 2.37 2.29 3.30
CA SER A 101 3.58 1.49 3.55
C SER A 101 3.94 1.34 5.03
N TRP A 102 3.38 2.16 5.90
CA TRP A 102 3.67 2.15 7.33
C TRP A 102 2.40 2.20 8.21
N TYR A 103 1.21 2.07 7.63
CA TYR A 103 -0.07 2.16 8.33
C TYR A 103 -0.15 1.22 9.55
N PHE A 104 0.43 0.02 9.47
CA PHE A 104 0.42 -0.96 10.54
C PHE A 104 1.16 -0.49 11.80
N LEU A 105 2.16 0.37 11.67
CA LEU A 105 2.81 1.02 12.81
C LEU A 105 1.86 2.01 13.47
N ARG A 106 1.17 2.82 12.65
CA ARG A 106 0.22 3.82 13.15
C ARG A 106 -1.00 3.21 13.83
N TYR A 107 -1.44 2.03 13.40
CA TYR A 107 -2.55 1.30 14.03
C TYR A 107 -2.28 0.92 15.49
N ILE A 108 -1.02 0.80 15.87
CA ILE A 108 -0.62 0.47 17.25
C ILE A 108 -0.97 1.61 18.20
N ASP A 109 -0.84 2.86 17.72
CA ASP A 109 -1.10 4.07 18.53
C ASP A 109 -1.71 5.18 17.66
N PRO A 110 -2.99 5.05 17.24
CA PRO A 110 -3.60 5.89 16.22
C PRO A 110 -3.83 7.34 16.65
N HIS A 111 -3.85 7.61 17.94
CA HIS A 111 -4.14 8.94 18.50
C HIS A 111 -2.89 9.72 18.93
N ASN A 112 -1.71 9.15 18.78
CA ASN A 112 -0.46 9.82 19.13
C ASN A 112 -0.22 11.03 18.23
N GLN A 113 -0.03 12.19 18.83
CA GLN A 113 0.20 13.45 18.10
C GLN A 113 1.69 13.81 17.98
N ASN A 114 2.56 13.10 18.69
CA ASN A 114 3.97 13.45 18.80
C ASN A 114 4.90 12.52 17.98
N GLU A 115 4.52 11.24 17.84
CA GLU A 115 5.31 10.20 17.20
C GLU A 115 4.42 9.34 16.29
N ILE A 116 5.03 8.51 15.44
CA ILE A 116 4.32 7.50 14.62
C ILE A 116 3.50 6.58 15.52
N ALA A 117 4.09 6.12 16.62
CA ALA A 117 3.47 5.38 17.71
C ALA A 117 4.44 5.37 18.90
N ASP A 118 3.93 5.17 20.10
CA ASP A 118 4.74 5.02 21.31
C ASP A 118 5.74 3.88 21.18
N LYS A 119 6.97 4.11 21.61
CA LYS A 119 8.09 3.16 21.44
C LYS A 119 7.92 1.85 22.20
N GLU A 120 7.31 1.89 23.38
CA GLU A 120 7.08 0.68 24.17
C GLU A 120 5.93 -0.14 23.57
N LEU A 121 4.89 0.54 23.04
CA LEU A 121 3.85 -0.14 22.27
C LEU A 121 4.39 -0.78 21.00
N LEU A 122 5.27 -0.08 20.26
CA LEU A 122 5.94 -0.66 19.08
C LEU A 122 6.76 -1.90 19.45
N LYS A 123 7.54 -1.87 20.53
CA LYS A 123 8.31 -3.02 21.00
C LYS A 123 7.42 -4.22 21.39
N HIS A 124 6.25 -3.93 21.93
CA HIS A 124 5.31 -4.97 22.35
C HIS A 124 4.60 -5.64 21.16
N TRP A 125 4.17 -4.86 20.19
CA TRP A 125 3.31 -5.33 19.10
C TRP A 125 4.04 -5.70 17.80
N MET A 126 5.29 -5.26 17.61
CA MET A 126 6.06 -5.58 16.43
C MET A 126 6.99 -6.78 16.64
N PRO A 127 7.22 -7.62 15.63
CA PRO A 127 6.65 -7.57 14.28
C PRO A 127 5.18 -8.00 14.22
N VAL A 128 4.47 -7.67 13.15
CA VAL A 128 3.12 -8.20 12.89
C VAL A 128 3.19 -9.72 12.75
N ASP A 129 2.42 -10.45 13.57
CA ASP A 129 2.50 -11.91 13.66
C ASP A 129 2.08 -12.62 12.38
N LEU A 130 0.97 -12.17 11.78
CA LEU A 130 0.43 -12.72 10.54
C LEU A 130 -0.04 -11.60 9.62
N TYR A 131 0.53 -11.54 8.44
CA TYR A 131 0.14 -10.62 7.39
C TYR A 131 -0.49 -11.36 6.22
N MET A 132 -1.73 -10.99 5.88
CA MET A 132 -2.50 -11.66 4.83
C MET A 132 -2.73 -10.71 3.67
N GLY A 133 -2.57 -11.22 2.45
CA GLY A 133 -2.81 -10.45 1.24
C GLY A 133 -2.48 -11.24 -0.02
N GLY A 134 -3.02 -10.80 -1.15
CA GLY A 134 -2.79 -11.44 -2.44
C GLY A 134 -1.32 -11.33 -2.89
N PRO A 135 -0.85 -12.27 -3.74
CA PRO A 135 0.51 -12.28 -4.24
C PRO A 135 0.84 -11.07 -5.15
N GLU A 136 -0.17 -10.39 -5.67
CA GLU A 136 -0.04 -9.16 -6.46
C GLU A 136 0.60 -8.01 -5.70
N HIS A 137 0.56 -8.04 -4.36
CA HIS A 137 1.17 -7.03 -3.49
C HIS A 137 2.67 -7.23 -3.29
N ALA A 138 3.25 -8.34 -3.76
CA ALA A 138 4.67 -8.67 -3.52
C ALA A 138 5.63 -7.62 -4.09
N VAL A 139 5.38 -7.15 -5.31
CA VAL A 139 6.22 -6.14 -5.99
C VAL A 139 5.76 -4.70 -5.78
N GLY A 140 4.70 -4.49 -5.02
CA GLY A 140 4.14 -3.19 -4.66
C GLY A 140 4.18 -2.96 -3.17
N HIS A 141 3.03 -3.09 -2.51
CA HIS A 141 2.84 -2.80 -1.10
C HIS A 141 3.86 -3.48 -0.17
N LEU A 142 4.13 -4.78 -0.33
CA LEU A 142 5.05 -5.51 0.55
C LEU A 142 6.50 -5.02 0.40
N LEU A 143 6.94 -4.74 -0.83
CA LEU A 143 8.28 -4.20 -1.07
C LEU A 143 8.42 -2.81 -0.44
N TYR A 144 7.43 -1.92 -0.62
CA TYR A 144 7.42 -0.58 -0.03
C TYR A 144 7.37 -0.64 1.50
N SER A 145 6.49 -1.48 2.08
CA SER A 145 6.39 -1.63 3.54
C SER A 145 7.70 -2.09 4.18
N ARG A 146 8.38 -3.05 3.56
CA ARG A 146 9.69 -3.52 4.03
C ARG A 146 10.76 -2.45 3.92
N PHE A 147 10.78 -1.70 2.81
CA PHE A 147 11.74 -0.61 2.62
C PHE A 147 11.54 0.50 3.65
N TRP A 148 10.29 0.97 3.83
CA TRP A 148 9.95 1.97 4.84
C TRP A 148 10.30 1.50 6.25
N ASN A 149 9.92 0.27 6.61
CA ASN A 149 10.23 -0.27 7.93
C ASN A 149 11.74 -0.39 8.18
N GLN A 150 12.52 -0.83 7.19
CA GLN A 150 13.98 -0.91 7.32
C GLN A 150 14.62 0.49 7.44
N PHE A 151 14.09 1.49 6.77
CA PHE A 151 14.51 2.89 6.96
C PHE A 151 14.20 3.37 8.38
N LEU A 152 12.97 3.15 8.85
CA LEU A 152 12.54 3.52 10.21
C LEU A 152 13.33 2.75 11.28
N TYR A 153 13.68 1.49 11.03
CA TYR A 153 14.57 0.72 11.90
C TYR A 153 15.95 1.34 12.00
N LYS A 154 16.54 1.74 10.88
CA LYS A 154 17.85 2.44 10.87
C LYS A 154 17.79 3.79 11.60
N LYS A 155 16.63 4.44 11.63
CA LYS A 155 16.40 5.68 12.37
C LYS A 155 16.04 5.46 13.84
N GLY A 156 15.97 4.20 14.32
CA GLY A 156 15.64 3.88 15.71
C GLY A 156 14.15 4.08 16.06
N ILE A 157 13.28 4.16 15.06
CA ILE A 157 11.82 4.32 15.23
C ILE A 157 11.17 2.95 15.29
N SER A 158 11.35 2.10 14.28
CA SER A 158 10.87 0.71 14.33
C SER A 158 11.80 -0.15 15.18
N PRO A 159 11.29 -1.00 16.07
CA PRO A 159 12.11 -1.90 16.89
C PRO A 159 12.61 -3.13 16.13
N VAL A 160 12.05 -3.41 14.96
CA VAL A 160 12.34 -4.61 14.17
C VAL A 160 12.73 -4.27 12.74
N ARG A 161 13.66 -5.05 12.18
CA ARG A 161 14.11 -4.87 10.81
C ARG A 161 13.08 -5.31 9.78
N GLU A 162 12.42 -6.47 10.03
CA GLU A 162 11.37 -7.02 9.16
C GLU A 162 10.01 -6.83 9.82
N PRO A 163 9.05 -6.20 9.12
CA PRO A 163 7.78 -5.82 9.75
C PRO A 163 6.82 -6.98 9.95
N PHE A 164 6.93 -8.06 9.18
CA PHE A 164 6.00 -9.18 9.18
C PHE A 164 6.71 -10.48 9.53
N ALA A 165 6.24 -11.17 10.59
CA ALA A 165 6.79 -12.45 11.02
C ALA A 165 6.36 -13.58 10.07
N LYS A 166 5.11 -13.55 9.62
CA LYS A 166 4.53 -14.57 8.73
C LYS A 166 3.66 -13.92 7.66
N LEU A 167 3.89 -14.31 6.42
CA LEU A 167 3.08 -13.90 5.27
C LEU A 167 2.23 -15.08 4.79
N ARG A 168 0.95 -14.84 4.55
CA ARG A 168 0.04 -15.79 3.91
C ARG A 168 -0.62 -15.12 2.72
N HIS A 169 -0.43 -15.71 1.57
CA HIS A 169 -1.16 -15.31 0.37
C HIS A 169 -2.48 -16.04 0.31
N GLN A 170 -3.52 -15.33 -0.04
CA GLN A 170 -4.80 -15.91 -0.42
C GLN A 170 -4.82 -16.20 -1.91
N GLY A 171 -5.51 -17.28 -2.29
CA GLY A 171 -5.77 -17.60 -3.68
C GLY A 171 -6.75 -16.59 -4.29
N MET A 172 -6.70 -16.47 -5.60
CA MET A 172 -7.58 -15.57 -6.34
C MET A 172 -8.96 -16.22 -6.52
N ILE A 173 -10.02 -15.47 -6.25
CA ILE A 173 -11.37 -15.86 -6.64
C ILE A 173 -11.54 -15.48 -8.11
N LEU A 174 -11.77 -16.49 -8.94
CA LEU A 174 -11.94 -16.36 -10.37
C LEU A 174 -13.43 -16.22 -10.72
N GLY A 175 -13.74 -15.71 -11.89
CA GLY A 175 -15.10 -15.75 -12.42
C GLY A 175 -15.58 -17.19 -12.65
N PRO A 176 -16.87 -17.39 -12.92
CA PRO A 176 -17.46 -18.73 -13.09
C PRO A 176 -16.76 -19.60 -14.16
N ASN A 177 -16.13 -18.96 -15.14
CA ASN A 177 -15.39 -19.63 -16.22
C ASN A 177 -13.91 -19.89 -15.87
N GLY A 178 -13.50 -19.70 -14.62
CA GLY A 178 -12.10 -19.86 -14.21
C GLY A 178 -11.17 -18.72 -14.65
N GLU A 179 -11.71 -17.64 -15.19
CA GLU A 179 -10.93 -16.47 -15.60
C GLU A 179 -10.85 -15.41 -14.50
N LYS A 180 -9.76 -14.64 -14.50
CA LYS A 180 -9.63 -13.50 -13.59
C LYS A 180 -10.78 -12.52 -13.78
N MET A 181 -11.44 -12.15 -12.69
CA MET A 181 -12.47 -11.10 -12.69
C MET A 181 -11.86 -9.75 -13.06
N SER A 182 -12.52 -9.02 -13.95
CA SER A 182 -12.17 -7.65 -14.27
C SER A 182 -13.39 -6.84 -14.72
N LYS A 183 -13.36 -5.54 -14.43
CA LYS A 183 -14.45 -4.63 -14.86
C LYS A 183 -14.58 -4.57 -16.39
N SER A 184 -13.46 -4.66 -17.10
CA SER A 184 -13.46 -4.66 -18.58
C SER A 184 -14.08 -5.91 -19.21
N LYS A 185 -14.10 -7.04 -18.49
CA LYS A 185 -14.74 -8.29 -18.92
C LYS A 185 -16.20 -8.41 -18.48
N GLY A 186 -16.65 -7.54 -17.59
CA GLY A 186 -18.01 -7.59 -17.06
C GLY A 186 -18.33 -8.84 -16.22
N ASN A 187 -17.30 -9.55 -15.74
CA ASN A 187 -17.42 -10.80 -14.99
C ASN A 187 -17.15 -10.64 -13.49
N VAL A 188 -17.24 -9.41 -12.98
CA VAL A 188 -17.05 -9.11 -11.56
C VAL A 188 -18.32 -9.47 -10.79
N ILE A 189 -18.18 -10.23 -9.72
CA ILE A 189 -19.24 -10.48 -8.75
C ILE A 189 -19.14 -9.43 -7.65
N ASN A 190 -20.24 -8.71 -7.44
CA ASN A 190 -20.30 -7.69 -6.38
C ASN A 190 -20.81 -8.35 -5.08
N PRO A 191 -20.02 -8.30 -3.99
CA PRO A 191 -20.43 -8.83 -2.69
C PRO A 191 -21.75 -8.24 -2.18
N ASP A 192 -22.00 -6.93 -2.43
CA ASP A 192 -23.24 -6.28 -2.00
C ASP A 192 -24.50 -6.89 -2.63
N ASP A 193 -24.40 -7.32 -3.89
CA ASP A 193 -25.50 -7.98 -4.57
C ASP A 193 -25.75 -9.39 -4.00
N MET A 194 -24.67 -10.09 -3.65
CA MET A 194 -24.76 -11.40 -2.98
C MET A 194 -25.37 -11.27 -1.58
N VAL A 195 -24.95 -10.28 -0.81
CA VAL A 195 -25.52 -9.99 0.51
C VAL A 195 -27.01 -9.65 0.42
N LYS A 196 -27.43 -8.85 -0.56
CA LYS A 196 -28.85 -8.53 -0.76
C LYS A 196 -29.69 -9.75 -1.13
N GLN A 197 -29.12 -10.66 -1.90
CA GLN A 197 -29.85 -11.82 -2.43
C GLN A 197 -29.87 -12.99 -1.45
N TYR A 198 -28.76 -13.26 -0.76
CA TYR A 198 -28.58 -14.48 0.05
C TYR A 198 -28.32 -14.21 1.53
N GLY A 199 -28.08 -12.98 1.91
CA GLY A 199 -27.66 -12.62 3.27
C GLY A 199 -26.14 -12.66 3.47
N ALA A 200 -25.67 -11.87 4.45
CA ALA A 200 -24.24 -11.75 4.75
C ALA A 200 -23.64 -13.05 5.29
N ASP A 201 -24.38 -13.76 6.13
CA ASP A 201 -23.90 -15.00 6.75
C ASP A 201 -23.73 -16.10 5.72
N SER A 202 -24.67 -16.26 4.79
CA SER A 202 -24.55 -17.23 3.68
C SER A 202 -23.34 -16.97 2.80
N LEU A 203 -23.09 -15.70 2.46
CA LEU A 203 -21.88 -15.30 1.71
C LEU A 203 -20.61 -15.69 2.47
N ARG A 204 -20.51 -15.32 3.74
CA ARG A 204 -19.32 -15.59 4.58
C ARG A 204 -19.06 -17.08 4.77
N VAL A 205 -20.11 -17.86 5.03
CA VAL A 205 -19.98 -19.33 5.15
C VAL A 205 -19.54 -19.94 3.82
N TYR A 206 -20.10 -19.48 2.70
CA TYR A 206 -19.70 -19.95 1.38
C TYR A 206 -18.22 -19.64 1.09
N GLU A 207 -17.76 -18.41 1.35
CA GLU A 207 -16.35 -18.03 1.16
C GLU A 207 -15.40 -18.92 1.98
N MET A 208 -15.75 -19.24 3.22
CA MET A 208 -14.94 -20.11 4.07
C MET A 208 -14.95 -21.57 3.57
N PHE A 209 -16.03 -22.01 2.95
CA PHE A 209 -16.18 -23.38 2.46
C PHE A 209 -15.58 -23.63 1.08
N MET A 210 -15.32 -22.59 0.28
CA MET A 210 -14.79 -22.71 -1.08
C MET A 210 -13.53 -23.56 -1.22
N GLY A 211 -12.80 -23.82 -0.12
CA GLY A 211 -11.60 -24.66 -0.05
C GLY A 211 -10.39 -23.93 0.53
N PRO A 212 -9.16 -24.47 0.39
CA PRO A 212 -7.95 -23.92 1.00
C PRO A 212 -7.75 -22.46 0.63
N ILE A 213 -7.36 -21.64 1.61
CA ILE A 213 -7.26 -20.17 1.44
C ILE A 213 -6.23 -19.76 0.38
N ASP A 214 -5.20 -20.55 0.18
CA ASP A 214 -4.10 -20.29 -0.74
C ASP A 214 -4.34 -20.78 -2.19
N ALA A 215 -5.44 -21.50 -2.43
CA ALA A 215 -5.80 -21.99 -3.75
C ALA A 215 -6.69 -21.01 -4.51
N ALA A 216 -6.44 -20.81 -5.79
CA ALA A 216 -7.36 -20.11 -6.68
C ALA A 216 -8.64 -20.95 -6.88
N LYS A 217 -9.80 -20.28 -6.91
CA LYS A 217 -11.11 -20.94 -6.96
C LYS A 217 -12.04 -20.21 -7.89
N PRO A 218 -12.80 -20.92 -8.76
CA PRO A 218 -13.87 -20.30 -9.52
C PRO A 218 -15.04 -19.96 -8.59
N TRP A 219 -15.67 -18.83 -8.84
CA TRP A 219 -16.90 -18.45 -8.16
C TRP A 219 -18.06 -19.29 -8.70
N ASP A 220 -18.87 -19.81 -7.80
CA ASP A 220 -20.16 -20.45 -8.11
C ASP A 220 -21.27 -19.81 -7.28
N THR A 221 -22.13 -19.05 -7.94
CA THR A 221 -23.26 -18.37 -7.28
C THR A 221 -24.24 -19.38 -6.65
N ASN A 222 -24.39 -20.58 -7.24
CA ASN A 222 -25.23 -21.61 -6.67
C ASN A 222 -24.70 -22.17 -5.35
N GLY A 223 -23.39 -22.09 -5.13
CA GLY A 223 -22.80 -22.47 -3.85
C GLY A 223 -23.32 -21.64 -2.68
N CYS A 224 -23.69 -20.37 -2.89
CA CYS A 224 -24.32 -19.56 -1.86
C CYS A 224 -25.69 -20.09 -1.46
N LEU A 225 -26.44 -20.77 -2.37
CA LEU A 225 -27.76 -21.30 -2.11
C LEU A 225 -27.75 -22.50 -1.17
N LEU A 226 -26.68 -23.29 -1.16
CA LEU A 226 -26.57 -24.46 -0.29
C LEU A 226 -26.64 -24.12 1.19
N TYR A 227 -26.33 -22.88 1.54
CA TYR A 227 -26.31 -22.39 2.93
C TYR A 227 -27.53 -21.55 3.30
N THR A 228 -28.47 -21.36 2.37
CA THR A 228 -29.74 -20.67 2.62
C THR A 228 -30.90 -21.66 2.76
N SER A 229 -30.67 -22.96 2.46
CA SER A 229 -31.69 -23.97 2.54
C SER A 229 -31.79 -24.52 3.97
N ASP A 230 -32.98 -24.94 4.34
CA ASP A 230 -33.39 -25.58 5.62
C ASP A 230 -32.53 -26.78 6.04
N ALA A 231 -31.68 -27.29 5.14
CA ALA A 231 -30.75 -28.36 5.42
C ALA A 231 -29.62 -27.94 6.43
N ALA A 232 -29.44 -26.64 6.67
CA ALA A 232 -28.54 -26.16 7.74
C ALA A 232 -29.25 -26.23 9.12
N ASP A 233 -30.55 -26.12 9.18
CA ASP A 233 -31.32 -26.22 10.42
C ASP A 233 -31.54 -27.67 10.87
N ASP A 234 -31.54 -28.62 9.93
CA ASP A 234 -31.63 -30.07 10.24
C ASP A 234 -30.36 -30.63 10.92
N LEU A 235 -29.23 -29.92 10.87
CA LEU A 235 -27.99 -30.32 11.56
C LEU A 235 -27.94 -29.87 13.04
N ILE A 236 -28.90 -29.05 13.48
CA ILE A 236 -29.01 -28.58 14.87
C ILE A 236 -30.11 -29.39 15.63
N GLY A 237 -30.90 -30.17 14.95
CA GLY A 237 -31.85 -31.10 15.54
C GLY A 237 -31.16 -32.38 15.99
N VAL A 238 -30.38 -32.32 17.04
CA VAL A 238 -29.98 -33.51 17.79
C VAL A 238 -30.77 -33.51 19.08
N ASP A 239 -31.72 -34.43 19.15
CA ASP A 239 -32.36 -34.88 20.39
C ASP A 239 -31.34 -35.37 21.43
#